data_aa74826a725d3b0e2e13760831cc41bb
#
_entry.id   aa74826a725d3b0e2e13760831cc41bb
#
_cell.length_a   1.000
_cell.length_b   1.000
_cell.length_c   1.000
_cell.angle_alpha   90.00
_cell.angle_beta   90.00
_cell.angle_gamma   90.00
#
_symmetry.space_group_name_H-M   'P 1'
#
loop_
_entity.id
_entity.type
_entity.pdbx_description
1 polymer ?
#
loop_
_entity_poly.entity_id
_entity_poly.type
_entity_poly.pdbx_seq_one_letter_code
_entity_poly.pdbx_strand_id
1 'polypeptide(L)'
;MLDTVKRTISNYMMLETGENVLVALSGGADSTALLLSLRELGYPVRAFHLNHCLRGAESDRDEAFCCRLCEKLGVELTVERVDIAAAAGDSAVEETARRIRYARLEHAAHGAKIAVAHNADDNLETMLFHLVRGTGAKGLTGIPPVRGRIIRPLIEVERREIEAFLRERGQDFVTDSTNADTVYTRNRLRQEVVPVLRELNPQAAQAAARLSRQLRQDETCLQSYAQTCVQLCAVGNGAWKIQPLREAAPAVRSRALRLLLENADMPLKDVTAKHITALEHLLETASPSAETDLPNGYFARREYDVLRIIPKAETAVERPEIPLTLPFTGTIWKDTVKLAAKKLEKSEVFYKTFNTFCLDCGTIDFESLCVRTRRTGDTLRLTENGGSRSLKKLMIDRKIPRYMRNAMAVIADKNGVIAVQDIGADCSRTAKNNANTLQITVKGLSKNGL
;
A
#
# COMPACT_ATOMS: atom_id res chain seq x y z
N MET A 1 38.00 2.57 10.81
CA MET A 1 36.78 1.75 10.72
C MET A 1 35.87 1.86 11.95
N LEU A 2 36.34 1.58 13.17
CA LEU A 2 35.47 1.59 14.39
C LEU A 2 34.74 2.93 14.60
N ASP A 3 35.44 4.06 14.45
CA ASP A 3 34.81 5.38 14.58
C ASP A 3 33.69 5.60 13.56
N THR A 4 33.88 5.11 12.32
CA THR A 4 32.84 5.17 11.28
C THR A 4 31.64 4.34 11.69
N VAL A 5 31.86 3.10 12.20
CA VAL A 5 30.78 2.22 12.70
C VAL A 5 30.03 2.88 13.86
N LYS A 6 30.75 3.40 14.85
CA LYS A 6 30.16 4.10 16.01
C LYS A 6 29.31 5.29 15.59
N ARG A 7 29.83 6.13 14.67
CA ARG A 7 29.11 7.26 14.10
C ARG A 7 27.87 6.82 13.31
N THR A 8 27.99 5.76 12.52
CA THR A 8 26.87 5.21 11.75
C THR A 8 25.74 4.71 12.67
N ILE A 9 26.08 3.97 13.72
CA ILE A 9 25.11 3.50 14.72
C ILE A 9 24.39 4.69 15.36
N SER A 10 25.13 5.73 15.77
CA SER A 10 24.58 6.93 16.39
C SER A 10 23.70 7.73 15.40
N ASN A 11 24.19 8.02 14.18
CA ASN A 11 23.47 8.81 13.19
C ASN A 11 22.12 8.23 12.77
N TYR A 12 22.02 6.89 12.77
CA TYR A 12 20.79 6.19 12.37
C TYR A 12 20.05 5.55 13.57
N MET A 13 20.45 5.88 14.80
CA MET A 13 19.83 5.37 16.04
C MET A 13 19.61 3.85 15.98
N MET A 14 20.67 3.12 15.58
CA MET A 14 20.57 1.69 15.32
C MET A 14 20.49 0.85 16.60
N LEU A 15 21.28 1.22 17.60
CA LEU A 15 21.45 0.52 18.88
C LEU A 15 21.55 1.53 20.02
N GLU A 16 20.95 1.21 21.14
CA GLU A 16 21.18 1.87 22.41
C GLU A 16 22.39 1.24 23.14
N THR A 17 22.96 1.95 24.09
CA THR A 17 24.10 1.44 24.87
C THR A 17 23.69 0.17 25.63
N GLY A 18 24.41 -0.92 25.41
CA GLY A 18 24.11 -2.22 26.03
C GLY A 18 22.96 -3.01 25.44
N GLU A 19 22.37 -2.55 24.31
CA GLU A 19 21.32 -3.29 23.63
C GLU A 19 21.85 -4.58 22.98
N ASN A 20 21.13 -5.68 23.16
CA ASN A 20 21.47 -6.98 22.58
C ASN A 20 21.32 -6.97 21.06
N VAL A 21 22.31 -7.55 20.36
CA VAL A 21 22.30 -7.63 18.90
C VAL A 21 22.65 -9.02 18.40
N LEU A 22 21.86 -9.51 17.43
CA LEU A 22 22.14 -10.73 16.70
C LEU A 22 22.87 -10.39 15.40
N VAL A 23 24.09 -10.90 15.22
CA VAL A 23 24.87 -10.72 13.99
C VAL A 23 24.62 -11.88 13.03
N ALA A 24 24.21 -11.56 11.80
CA ALA A 24 24.16 -12.52 10.71
C ALA A 24 25.58 -12.82 10.22
N LEU A 25 26.15 -13.93 10.66
CA LEU A 25 27.54 -14.33 10.41
C LEU A 25 27.61 -15.35 9.26
N SER A 26 28.17 -14.93 8.12
CA SER A 26 28.43 -15.83 6.99
C SER A 26 29.85 -16.41 6.96
N GLY A 27 30.76 -15.89 7.79
CA GLY A 27 32.19 -16.22 7.77
C GLY A 27 33.01 -15.37 6.82
N GLY A 28 32.39 -14.65 5.88
CA GLY A 28 33.09 -13.71 4.99
C GLY A 28 33.60 -12.46 5.70
N ALA A 29 34.50 -11.71 5.04
CA ALA A 29 35.20 -10.54 5.61
C ALA A 29 34.23 -9.54 6.27
N ASP A 30 33.15 -9.15 5.57
CA ASP A 30 32.23 -8.13 6.05
C ASP A 30 31.51 -8.57 7.33
N SER A 31 31.00 -9.81 7.37
CA SER A 31 30.28 -10.32 8.55
C SER A 31 31.20 -10.58 9.74
N THR A 32 32.42 -11.01 9.47
CA THR A 32 33.46 -11.18 10.50
C THR A 32 33.86 -9.84 11.11
N ALA A 33 34.10 -8.84 10.28
CA ALA A 33 34.41 -7.48 10.74
C ALA A 33 33.25 -6.84 11.50
N LEU A 34 32.00 -7.08 11.08
CA LEU A 34 30.81 -6.61 11.80
C LEU A 34 30.76 -7.20 13.22
N LEU A 35 30.96 -8.52 13.38
CA LEU A 35 30.97 -9.20 14.65
C LEU A 35 32.03 -8.61 15.60
N LEU A 36 33.25 -8.48 15.09
CA LEU A 36 34.37 -7.93 15.86
C LEU A 36 34.13 -6.47 16.25
N SER A 37 33.69 -5.64 15.32
CA SER A 37 33.48 -4.21 15.58
C SER A 37 32.39 -3.96 16.63
N LEU A 38 31.25 -4.67 16.56
CA LEU A 38 30.20 -4.52 17.56
C LEU A 38 30.64 -4.98 18.95
N ARG A 39 31.40 -6.06 19.02
CA ARG A 39 32.00 -6.55 20.27
C ARG A 39 33.01 -5.55 20.86
N GLU A 40 33.92 -5.02 20.03
CA GLU A 40 34.92 -4.00 20.48
C GLU A 40 34.24 -2.69 20.91
N LEU A 41 33.08 -2.36 20.37
CA LEU A 41 32.27 -1.22 20.79
C LEU A 41 31.47 -1.49 22.08
N GLY A 42 31.56 -2.71 22.65
CA GLY A 42 30.94 -3.07 23.92
C GLY A 42 29.49 -3.48 23.86
N TYR A 43 28.96 -3.84 22.67
CA TYR A 43 27.61 -4.37 22.57
C TYR A 43 27.56 -5.86 22.94
N PRO A 44 26.53 -6.32 23.67
CA PRO A 44 26.25 -7.73 23.87
C PRO A 44 25.85 -8.40 22.56
N VAL A 45 26.75 -9.25 22.02
CA VAL A 45 26.58 -9.83 20.68
C VAL A 45 26.31 -11.32 20.79
N ARG A 46 25.29 -11.79 20.03
CA ARG A 46 25.12 -13.18 19.66
C ARG A 46 25.28 -13.31 18.15
N ALA A 47 25.65 -14.48 17.66
CA ALA A 47 25.81 -14.75 16.23
C ALA A 47 24.81 -15.78 15.72
N PHE A 48 24.43 -15.66 14.47
CA PHE A 48 23.61 -16.63 13.76
C PHE A 48 24.23 -16.95 12.41
N HIS A 49 24.47 -18.26 12.17
CA HIS A 49 24.93 -18.76 10.89
C HIS A 49 23.86 -19.65 10.24
N LEU A 50 23.56 -19.37 8.97
CA LEU A 50 22.68 -20.22 8.17
C LEU A 50 23.49 -20.94 7.09
N ASN A 51 23.63 -22.23 7.21
CA ASN A 51 24.20 -23.09 6.17
C ASN A 51 23.09 -23.43 5.16
N HIS A 52 23.25 -22.92 3.95
CA HIS A 52 22.27 -23.07 2.86
C HIS A 52 22.32 -24.45 2.15
N CYS A 53 23.31 -25.27 2.49
CA CYS A 53 23.58 -26.59 1.88
C CYS A 53 23.73 -26.59 0.34
N LEU A 54 24.01 -25.43 -0.27
CA LEU A 54 24.09 -25.25 -1.72
C LEU A 54 25.44 -25.68 -2.32
N ARG A 55 26.53 -25.68 -1.52
CA ARG A 55 27.92 -25.85 -1.99
C ARG A 55 28.63 -27.03 -1.32
N GLY A 56 27.89 -27.95 -0.71
CA GLY A 56 28.46 -29.14 -0.06
C GLY A 56 29.61 -28.79 0.91
N ALA A 57 30.81 -29.35 0.68
CA ALA A 57 31.97 -29.17 1.56
C ALA A 57 32.40 -27.69 1.80
N GLU A 58 32.15 -26.78 0.86
CA GLU A 58 32.43 -25.35 1.10
C GLU A 58 31.50 -24.77 2.16
N SER A 59 30.20 -25.11 2.10
CA SER A 59 29.24 -24.65 3.11
C SER A 59 29.55 -25.19 4.51
N ASP A 60 30.04 -26.45 4.61
CA ASP A 60 30.46 -27.04 5.88
C ASP A 60 31.77 -26.41 6.41
N ARG A 61 32.71 -26.07 5.52
CA ARG A 61 33.92 -25.30 5.88
C ARG A 61 33.57 -23.95 6.47
N ASP A 62 32.64 -23.22 5.85
CA ASP A 62 32.19 -21.89 6.26
C ASP A 62 31.50 -21.95 7.64
N GLU A 63 30.66 -22.95 7.86
CA GLU A 63 30.06 -23.23 9.17
C GLU A 63 31.09 -23.53 10.24
N ALA A 64 32.04 -24.44 9.93
CA ALA A 64 33.15 -24.77 10.86
C ALA A 64 34.04 -23.57 11.21
N PHE A 65 34.24 -22.66 10.24
CA PHE A 65 34.94 -21.39 10.50
C PHE A 65 34.15 -20.51 11.48
N CYS A 66 32.83 -20.32 11.27
CA CYS A 66 31.99 -19.55 12.16
C CYS A 66 31.97 -20.10 13.58
N CYS A 67 31.91 -21.43 13.74
CA CYS A 67 31.97 -22.10 15.06
C CYS A 67 33.27 -21.78 15.76
N ARG A 68 34.43 -22.01 15.12
CA ARG A 68 35.75 -21.72 15.72
C ARG A 68 35.95 -20.26 16.07
N LEU A 69 35.47 -19.36 15.19
CA LEU A 69 35.52 -17.91 15.43
C LEU A 69 34.74 -17.52 16.68
N CYS A 70 33.48 -17.97 16.78
CA CYS A 70 32.62 -17.65 17.92
C CYS A 70 33.14 -18.27 19.24
N GLU A 71 33.65 -19.50 19.20
CA GLU A 71 34.29 -20.14 20.34
C GLU A 71 35.50 -19.31 20.82
N LYS A 72 36.42 -18.95 19.91
CA LYS A 72 37.59 -18.09 20.20
C LYS A 72 37.20 -16.77 20.83
N LEU A 73 36.09 -16.19 20.40
CA LEU A 73 35.60 -14.88 20.85
C LEU A 73 34.70 -14.96 22.09
N GLY A 74 34.28 -16.15 22.53
CA GLY A 74 33.30 -16.32 23.61
C GLY A 74 31.93 -15.76 23.24
N VAL A 75 31.52 -15.87 21.98
CA VAL A 75 30.24 -15.41 21.45
C VAL A 75 29.30 -16.61 21.24
N GLU A 76 28.10 -16.51 21.75
CA GLU A 76 27.05 -17.53 21.50
C GLU A 76 26.69 -17.58 20.01
N LEU A 77 26.78 -18.77 19.41
CA LEU A 77 26.46 -19.00 18.01
C LEU A 77 25.26 -19.96 17.88
N THR A 78 24.24 -19.53 17.18
CA THR A 78 23.17 -20.42 16.69
C THR A 78 23.47 -20.77 15.23
N VAL A 79 23.49 -22.09 14.92
CA VAL A 79 23.67 -22.61 13.56
C VAL A 79 22.39 -23.30 13.13
N GLU A 80 21.90 -22.96 11.95
CA GLU A 80 20.81 -23.66 11.29
C GLU A 80 21.26 -24.14 9.91
N ARG A 81 20.77 -25.30 9.49
CA ARG A 81 21.01 -25.87 8.15
C ARG A 81 19.68 -25.96 7.39
N VAL A 82 19.65 -25.46 6.16
CA VAL A 82 18.46 -25.50 5.30
C VAL A 82 18.87 -25.84 3.87
N ASP A 83 18.32 -26.91 3.33
CA ASP A 83 18.47 -27.22 1.91
C ASP A 83 17.62 -26.26 1.07
N ILE A 84 18.27 -25.20 0.58
CA ILE A 84 17.61 -24.16 -0.22
C ILE A 84 17.22 -24.69 -1.59
N ALA A 85 17.96 -25.62 -2.18
CA ALA A 85 17.62 -26.20 -3.48
C ALA A 85 16.30 -26.96 -3.41
N ALA A 86 16.12 -27.76 -2.36
CA ALA A 86 14.86 -28.47 -2.11
C ALA A 86 13.70 -27.49 -1.78
N ALA A 87 13.98 -26.40 -1.05
CA ALA A 87 12.96 -25.43 -0.65
C ALA A 87 12.53 -24.47 -1.76
N ALA A 88 13.38 -24.22 -2.77
CA ALA A 88 13.08 -23.30 -3.89
C ALA A 88 12.15 -23.94 -4.93
N GLY A 89 12.26 -25.26 -5.18
CA GLY A 89 11.55 -25.92 -6.28
C GLY A 89 11.83 -25.19 -7.60
N ASP A 90 10.77 -24.80 -8.32
CA ASP A 90 10.84 -24.05 -9.59
C ASP A 90 11.01 -22.52 -9.38
N SER A 91 11.10 -22.04 -8.14
CA SER A 91 11.24 -20.61 -7.83
C SER A 91 12.70 -20.15 -7.95
N ALA A 92 12.91 -18.83 -8.08
CA ALA A 92 14.25 -18.25 -8.06
C ALA A 92 14.97 -18.57 -6.73
N VAL A 93 16.04 -19.37 -6.82
CA VAL A 93 16.82 -19.87 -5.67
C VAL A 93 17.33 -18.74 -4.78
N GLU A 94 17.82 -17.65 -5.39
CA GLU A 94 18.36 -16.49 -4.66
C GLU A 94 17.27 -15.78 -3.82
N GLU A 95 16.09 -15.54 -4.40
CA GLU A 95 14.97 -14.90 -3.70
C GLU A 95 14.47 -15.78 -2.55
N THR A 96 14.36 -17.09 -2.80
CA THR A 96 13.97 -18.07 -1.79
C THR A 96 14.99 -18.13 -0.65
N ALA A 97 16.29 -18.21 -0.97
CA ALA A 97 17.37 -18.18 0.03
C ALA A 97 17.31 -16.89 0.89
N ARG A 98 17.10 -15.76 0.24
CA ARG A 98 16.96 -14.47 0.93
C ARG A 98 15.74 -14.46 1.87
N ARG A 99 14.57 -14.92 1.42
CA ARG A 99 13.35 -14.98 2.22
C ARG A 99 13.51 -15.89 3.44
N ILE A 100 14.07 -17.08 3.25
CA ILE A 100 14.31 -18.04 4.33
C ILE A 100 15.31 -17.48 5.33
N ARG A 101 16.43 -16.89 4.88
CA ARG A 101 17.45 -16.28 5.74
C ARG A 101 16.83 -15.24 6.67
N TYR A 102 16.03 -14.32 6.15
CA TYR A 102 15.42 -13.29 6.99
C TYR A 102 14.41 -13.85 7.97
N ALA A 103 13.58 -14.81 7.56
CA ALA A 103 12.62 -15.46 8.45
C ALA A 103 13.33 -16.18 9.63
N ARG A 104 14.45 -16.88 9.34
CA ARG A 104 15.24 -17.58 10.38
C ARG A 104 15.96 -16.60 11.30
N LEU A 105 16.55 -15.55 10.76
CA LEU A 105 17.15 -14.47 11.54
C LEU A 105 16.15 -13.78 12.48
N GLU A 106 14.95 -13.49 11.99
CA GLU A 106 13.87 -12.88 12.81
C GLU A 106 13.44 -13.81 13.95
N HIS A 107 13.35 -15.12 13.68
CA HIS A 107 13.05 -16.11 14.71
C HIS A 107 14.16 -16.18 15.77
N ALA A 108 15.42 -16.31 15.34
CA ALA A 108 16.57 -16.42 16.24
C ALA A 108 16.86 -15.13 17.04
N ALA A 109 16.41 -13.99 16.54
CA ALA A 109 16.65 -12.71 17.20
C ALA A 109 15.89 -12.55 18.53
N HIS A 110 14.79 -13.29 18.76
CA HIS A 110 13.98 -13.20 19.97
C HIS A 110 13.66 -11.75 20.39
N GLY A 111 13.39 -10.89 19.41
CA GLY A 111 13.11 -9.48 19.68
C GLY A 111 14.29 -8.53 19.60
N ALA A 112 15.53 -9.01 19.62
CA ALA A 112 16.73 -8.18 19.48
C ALA A 112 16.88 -7.56 18.09
N LYS A 113 17.76 -6.57 17.94
CA LYS A 113 18.19 -6.04 16.65
C LYS A 113 19.01 -7.08 15.89
N ILE A 114 18.90 -7.06 14.56
CA ILE A 114 19.62 -7.98 13.66
C ILE A 114 20.61 -7.17 12.85
N ALA A 115 21.90 -7.36 13.08
CA ALA A 115 22.95 -6.69 12.33
C ALA A 115 23.36 -7.51 11.10
N VAL A 116 23.31 -6.88 9.93
CA VAL A 116 23.75 -7.46 8.65
C VAL A 116 24.87 -6.62 8.03
N ALA A 117 25.84 -7.27 7.41
CA ALA A 117 27.12 -6.70 7.04
C ALA A 117 27.16 -6.03 5.66
N HIS A 118 26.06 -5.36 5.22
CA HIS A 118 26.12 -4.55 4.01
C HIS A 118 27.02 -3.33 4.25
N ASN A 119 27.89 -3.05 3.28
CA ASN A 119 28.92 -2.01 3.34
C ASN A 119 28.67 -0.88 2.30
N ALA A 120 29.58 0.11 2.21
CA ALA A 120 29.44 1.24 1.31
C ALA A 120 29.54 0.82 -0.17
N ASP A 121 30.29 -0.22 -0.49
CA ASP A 121 30.40 -0.76 -1.85
C ASP A 121 29.11 -1.43 -2.28
N ASP A 122 28.49 -2.22 -1.43
CA ASP A 122 27.16 -2.80 -1.68
C ASP A 122 26.11 -1.71 -1.92
N ASN A 123 26.24 -0.60 -1.19
CA ASN A 123 25.32 0.54 -1.37
C ASN A 123 25.53 1.20 -2.74
N LEU A 124 26.78 1.45 -3.15
CA LEU A 124 27.12 1.98 -4.48
C LEU A 124 26.57 1.06 -5.58
N GLU A 125 26.82 -0.25 -5.49
CA GLU A 125 26.29 -1.23 -6.46
C GLU A 125 24.75 -1.18 -6.54
N THR A 126 24.09 -1.04 -5.40
CA THR A 126 22.61 -0.95 -5.35
C THR A 126 22.11 0.34 -5.97
N MET A 127 22.77 1.47 -5.73
CA MET A 127 22.43 2.76 -6.36
C MET A 127 22.58 2.68 -7.88
N LEU A 128 23.69 2.12 -8.38
CA LEU A 128 23.92 1.91 -9.80
C LEU A 128 22.88 0.98 -10.43
N PHE A 129 22.56 -0.10 -9.77
CA PHE A 129 21.53 -1.05 -10.22
C PHE A 129 20.17 -0.39 -10.35
N HIS A 130 19.79 0.45 -9.40
CA HIS A 130 18.53 1.19 -9.46
C HIS A 130 18.57 2.26 -10.56
N LEU A 131 19.69 2.95 -10.74
CA LEU A 131 19.86 3.96 -11.77
C LEU A 131 19.67 3.35 -13.18
N VAL A 132 20.32 2.22 -13.46
CA VAL A 132 20.19 1.50 -14.74
C VAL A 132 18.74 1.04 -15.00
N ARG A 133 17.99 0.74 -13.97
CA ARG A 133 16.57 0.34 -14.07
C ARG A 133 15.60 1.50 -14.18
N GLY A 134 16.05 2.73 -14.08
CA GLY A 134 15.21 3.91 -14.12
C GLY A 134 14.43 4.10 -12.81
N THR A 135 15.06 4.70 -11.82
CA THR A 135 14.47 4.96 -10.51
C THR A 135 14.30 6.45 -10.26
N GLY A 136 13.38 6.81 -9.36
CA GLY A 136 13.33 8.14 -8.76
C GLY A 136 14.31 8.31 -7.60
N ALA A 137 14.31 9.48 -6.96
CA ALA A 137 15.20 9.81 -5.83
C ALA A 137 15.16 8.76 -4.71
N LYS A 138 14.00 8.22 -4.38
CA LYS A 138 13.82 7.16 -3.38
C LYS A 138 14.68 5.92 -3.66
N GLY A 139 14.77 5.47 -4.91
CA GLY A 139 15.59 4.30 -5.24
C GLY A 139 17.10 4.61 -5.19
N LEU A 140 17.49 5.86 -5.46
CA LEU A 140 18.88 6.30 -5.32
C LEU A 140 19.31 6.51 -3.85
N THR A 141 18.43 6.40 -2.87
CA THR A 141 18.83 6.32 -1.46
C THR A 141 19.60 5.02 -1.15
N GLY A 142 19.63 4.05 -2.07
CA GLY A 142 20.35 2.78 -1.93
C GLY A 142 19.79 1.87 -0.85
N ILE A 143 20.69 1.16 -0.16
CA ILE A 143 20.35 0.21 0.91
C ILE A 143 19.96 0.99 2.18
N PRO A 144 18.75 0.79 2.76
CA PRO A 144 18.38 1.49 3.98
C PRO A 144 19.25 1.06 5.17
N PRO A 145 19.81 1.99 5.97
CA PRO A 145 20.61 1.68 7.15
C PRO A 145 19.84 0.89 8.21
N VAL A 146 18.55 1.20 8.35
CA VAL A 146 17.63 0.54 9.27
C VAL A 146 16.36 0.14 8.51
N ARG A 147 15.88 -1.08 8.76
CA ARG A 147 14.58 -1.58 8.25
C ARG A 147 13.93 -2.47 9.30
N GLY A 148 13.01 -1.91 10.08
CA GLY A 148 12.45 -2.60 11.24
C GLY A 148 13.55 -2.93 12.25
N ARG A 149 13.75 -4.22 12.54
CA ARG A 149 14.83 -4.68 13.45
C ARG A 149 16.18 -4.86 12.76
N ILE A 150 16.23 -4.83 11.44
CA ILE A 150 17.47 -5.04 10.68
C ILE A 150 18.26 -3.74 10.65
N ILE A 151 19.51 -3.79 11.09
CA ILE A 151 20.47 -2.69 11.10
C ILE A 151 21.70 -3.02 10.27
N ARG A 152 22.38 -2.00 9.74
CA ARG A 152 23.56 -2.13 8.87
C ARG A 152 24.70 -1.21 9.34
N PRO A 153 25.40 -1.58 10.40
CA PRO A 153 26.44 -0.72 10.97
C PRO A 153 27.60 -0.42 10.03
N LEU A 154 27.86 -1.28 9.03
CA LEU A 154 28.94 -1.11 8.05
C LEU A 154 28.52 -0.32 6.80
N ILE A 155 27.28 0.20 6.69
CA ILE A 155 26.75 0.79 5.46
C ILE A 155 27.54 2.01 4.95
N GLU A 156 28.33 2.66 5.79
CA GLU A 156 29.21 3.78 5.46
C GLU A 156 30.70 3.40 5.47
N VAL A 157 31.04 2.12 5.68
CA VAL A 157 32.42 1.60 5.71
C VAL A 157 32.75 0.98 4.35
N GLU A 158 33.89 1.32 3.77
CA GLU A 158 34.35 0.71 2.52
C GLU A 158 34.94 -0.68 2.75
N ARG A 159 34.86 -1.53 1.73
CA ARG A 159 35.45 -2.88 1.79
C ARG A 159 36.94 -2.89 2.10
N ARG A 160 37.73 -1.95 1.55
CA ARG A 160 39.14 -1.82 1.85
C ARG A 160 39.43 -1.52 3.33
N GLU A 161 38.56 -0.76 4.02
CA GLU A 161 38.67 -0.48 5.43
C GLU A 161 38.36 -1.72 6.27
N ILE A 162 37.41 -2.54 5.82
CA ILE A 162 37.05 -3.81 6.42
C ILE A 162 38.24 -4.80 6.36
N GLU A 163 38.84 -4.95 5.18
CA GLU A 163 39.96 -5.84 4.96
C GLU A 163 41.21 -5.37 5.74
N ALA A 164 41.48 -4.07 5.81
CA ALA A 164 42.56 -3.50 6.64
C ALA A 164 42.30 -3.77 8.12
N PHE A 165 41.09 -3.56 8.61
CA PHE A 165 40.68 -3.82 9.98
C PHE A 165 40.91 -5.27 10.40
N LEU A 166 40.57 -6.24 9.57
CA LEU A 166 40.78 -7.66 9.83
C LEU A 166 42.28 -8.03 9.80
N ARG A 167 43.01 -7.48 8.85
CA ARG A 167 44.45 -7.70 8.71
C ARG A 167 45.24 -7.18 9.97
N GLU A 168 44.90 -5.99 10.43
CA GLU A 168 45.51 -5.41 11.65
C GLU A 168 45.31 -6.29 12.89
N ARG A 169 44.21 -7.07 12.93
CA ARG A 169 43.90 -7.99 14.02
C ARG A 169 44.37 -9.42 13.81
N GLY A 170 45.01 -9.71 12.68
CA GLY A 170 45.38 -11.08 12.30
C GLY A 170 44.18 -12.01 12.24
N GLN A 171 42.98 -11.48 11.84
CA GLN A 171 41.78 -12.26 11.80
C GLN A 171 41.49 -12.75 10.37
N ASP A 172 41.50 -14.07 10.21
CA ASP A 172 41.12 -14.73 8.97
C ASP A 172 39.61 -14.63 8.70
N PHE A 173 39.27 -14.85 7.45
CA PHE A 173 37.89 -14.92 6.97
C PHE A 173 37.78 -15.86 5.77
N VAL A 174 36.56 -16.29 5.45
CA VAL A 174 36.28 -17.16 4.30
C VAL A 174 36.05 -16.33 3.05
N THR A 175 36.63 -16.78 1.92
CA THR A 175 36.39 -16.19 0.60
C THR A 175 35.39 -17.06 -0.16
N ASP A 176 34.30 -16.43 -0.63
CA ASP A 176 33.24 -17.09 -1.40
C ASP A 176 33.64 -17.23 -2.87
N SER A 177 33.63 -18.46 -3.41
CA SER A 177 33.99 -18.77 -4.81
C SER A 177 32.94 -18.24 -5.82
N THR A 178 31.68 -18.03 -5.42
CA THR A 178 30.58 -17.59 -6.31
C THR A 178 30.61 -16.11 -6.68
N ASN A 179 31.51 -15.32 -6.10
CA ASN A 179 31.68 -13.90 -6.42
C ASN A 179 32.16 -13.64 -7.87
N ALA A 180 32.57 -14.67 -8.60
CA ALA A 180 33.10 -14.58 -9.98
C ALA A 180 32.04 -14.70 -11.10
N ASP A 181 30.80 -15.06 -10.79
CA ASP A 181 29.75 -15.27 -11.81
C ASP A 181 29.17 -13.95 -12.33
N THR A 182 29.38 -13.66 -13.64
CA THR A 182 28.98 -12.41 -14.31
C THR A 182 27.59 -12.47 -14.97
N VAL A 183 26.87 -13.58 -14.89
CA VAL A 183 25.53 -13.76 -15.47
C VAL A 183 24.52 -12.75 -14.89
N TYR A 184 24.72 -12.34 -13.65
CA TYR A 184 23.83 -11.40 -12.97
C TYR A 184 24.26 -9.94 -13.17
N THR A 185 23.31 -9.06 -13.49
CA THR A 185 23.54 -7.61 -13.69
C THR A 185 24.31 -6.96 -12.54
N ARG A 186 24.09 -7.39 -11.30
CA ARG A 186 24.77 -6.86 -10.13
C ARG A 186 26.25 -7.23 -10.11
N ASN A 187 26.60 -8.44 -10.47
CA ASN A 187 27.99 -8.89 -10.57
C ASN A 187 28.74 -8.18 -11.71
N ARG A 188 28.05 -7.92 -12.84
CA ARG A 188 28.62 -7.08 -13.92
C ARG A 188 28.91 -5.66 -13.46
N LEU A 189 28.01 -5.04 -12.74
CA LEU A 189 28.23 -3.70 -12.17
C LEU A 189 29.45 -3.70 -11.24
N ARG A 190 29.58 -4.70 -10.37
CA ARG A 190 30.73 -4.87 -9.46
C ARG A 190 32.05 -5.07 -10.20
N GLN A 191 32.07 -5.86 -11.24
CA GLN A 191 33.31 -6.26 -11.92
C GLN A 191 33.72 -5.31 -13.06
N GLU A 192 32.76 -4.71 -13.75
CA GLU A 192 33.03 -3.90 -14.95
C GLU A 192 32.88 -2.39 -14.67
N VAL A 193 31.88 -1.96 -13.90
CA VAL A 193 31.54 -0.53 -13.73
C VAL A 193 32.20 0.08 -12.51
N VAL A 194 32.13 -0.58 -11.35
CA VAL A 194 32.69 -0.06 -10.10
C VAL A 194 34.21 0.16 -10.18
N PRO A 195 35.02 -0.72 -10.82
CA PRO A 195 36.45 -0.45 -11.01
C PRO A 195 36.72 0.83 -11.80
N VAL A 196 36.00 1.05 -12.90
CA VAL A 196 36.14 2.28 -13.71
C VAL A 196 35.80 3.53 -12.90
N LEU A 197 34.71 3.47 -12.09
CA LEU A 197 34.36 4.58 -11.21
C LEU A 197 35.44 4.86 -10.18
N ARG A 198 36.13 3.83 -9.68
CA ARG A 198 37.24 3.98 -8.70
C ARG A 198 38.53 4.49 -9.34
N GLU A 199 38.80 4.18 -10.62
CA GLU A 199 39.88 4.79 -11.36
C GLU A 199 39.69 6.30 -11.51
N LEU A 200 38.44 6.73 -11.81
CA LEU A 200 38.05 8.14 -11.91
C LEU A 200 38.02 8.85 -10.54
N ASN A 201 37.52 8.16 -9.53
CA ASN A 201 37.44 8.65 -8.17
C ASN A 201 37.65 7.50 -7.17
N PRO A 202 38.85 7.40 -6.53
CA PRO A 202 39.14 6.38 -5.54
C PRO A 202 38.16 6.37 -4.33
N GLN A 203 37.43 7.47 -4.12
CA GLN A 203 36.44 7.62 -3.05
C GLN A 203 34.99 7.48 -3.57
N ALA A 204 34.75 6.82 -4.71
CA ALA A 204 33.42 6.69 -5.32
C ALA A 204 32.38 6.10 -4.35
N ALA A 205 32.72 5.07 -3.58
CA ALA A 205 31.82 4.46 -2.61
C ALA A 205 31.46 5.42 -1.46
N GLN A 206 32.42 6.18 -0.95
CA GLN A 206 32.16 7.22 0.06
C GLN A 206 31.32 8.38 -0.50
N ALA A 207 31.57 8.79 -1.76
CA ALA A 207 30.75 9.80 -2.42
C ALA A 207 29.31 9.33 -2.56
N ALA A 208 29.09 8.09 -2.98
CA ALA A 208 27.78 7.46 -3.05
C ALA A 208 27.10 7.37 -1.66
N ALA A 209 27.85 7.01 -0.62
CA ALA A 209 27.31 6.96 0.76
C ALA A 209 26.87 8.37 1.25
N ARG A 210 27.65 9.42 0.94
CA ARG A 210 27.27 10.82 1.25
C ARG A 210 26.00 11.24 0.51
N LEU A 211 25.93 11.00 -0.81
CA LEU A 211 24.75 11.28 -1.63
C LEU A 211 23.52 10.52 -1.12
N SER A 212 23.69 9.24 -0.84
CA SER A 212 22.64 8.37 -0.29
C SER A 212 22.06 8.92 1.02
N ARG A 213 22.93 9.43 1.93
CA ARG A 213 22.51 10.05 3.19
C ARG A 213 21.70 11.33 2.94
N GLN A 214 22.17 12.19 2.07
CA GLN A 214 21.48 13.44 1.72
C GLN A 214 20.12 13.16 1.10
N LEU A 215 20.05 12.26 0.11
CA LEU A 215 18.78 11.88 -0.51
C LEU A 215 17.79 11.26 0.49
N ARG A 216 18.26 10.53 1.52
CA ARG A 216 17.37 10.01 2.57
C ARG A 216 16.80 11.13 3.43
N GLN A 217 17.58 12.14 3.76
CA GLN A 217 17.09 13.29 4.54
C GLN A 217 16.01 14.04 3.74
N ASP A 218 16.27 14.31 2.45
CA ASP A 218 15.31 14.95 1.56
C ASP A 218 14.03 14.12 1.41
N GLU A 219 14.18 12.81 1.22
CA GLU A 219 13.04 11.88 1.08
C GLU A 219 12.22 11.82 2.38
N THR A 220 12.86 11.80 3.55
CA THR A 220 12.16 11.81 4.85
C THR A 220 11.35 13.10 5.03
N CYS A 221 11.93 14.24 4.67
CA CYS A 221 11.25 15.53 4.72
C CYS A 221 10.03 15.54 3.77
N LEU A 222 10.21 15.17 2.50
CA LEU A 222 9.14 15.12 1.52
C LEU A 222 8.03 14.11 1.89
N GLN A 223 8.42 12.99 2.49
CA GLN A 223 7.47 11.99 2.98
C GLN A 223 6.62 12.52 4.14
N SER A 224 7.23 13.29 5.06
CA SER A 224 6.50 13.95 6.16
C SER A 224 5.46 14.96 5.61
N TYR A 225 5.85 15.79 4.65
CA TYR A 225 4.89 16.69 3.99
C TYR A 225 3.78 15.95 3.26
N ALA A 226 4.11 14.82 2.61
CA ALA A 226 3.11 14.00 1.94
C ALA A 226 2.12 13.36 2.93
N GLN A 227 2.59 12.89 4.09
CA GLN A 227 1.73 12.38 5.17
C GLN A 227 0.78 13.47 5.70
N THR A 228 1.29 14.68 5.94
CA THR A 228 0.47 15.84 6.33
C THR A 228 -0.58 16.15 5.27
N CYS A 229 -0.19 16.18 3.99
CA CYS A 229 -1.11 16.37 2.88
C CYS A 229 -2.23 15.32 2.87
N VAL A 230 -1.91 14.05 3.06
CA VAL A 230 -2.89 12.95 3.12
C VAL A 230 -3.84 13.12 4.30
N GLN A 231 -3.35 13.54 5.47
CA GLN A 231 -4.20 13.82 6.63
C GLN A 231 -5.20 14.96 6.35
N LEU A 232 -4.76 16.03 5.70
CA LEU A 232 -5.63 17.16 5.29
C LEU A 232 -6.67 16.74 4.23
N CYS A 233 -6.37 15.73 3.42
CA CYS A 233 -7.29 15.20 2.42
C CYS A 233 -8.35 14.28 3.01
N ALA A 234 -8.14 13.65 4.16
CA ALA A 234 -8.99 12.59 4.68
C ALA A 234 -10.44 13.05 4.91
N VAL A 235 -11.40 12.32 4.33
CA VAL A 235 -12.85 12.52 4.53
C VAL A 235 -13.45 11.33 5.28
N GLY A 236 -12.72 10.21 5.33
CA GLY A 236 -13.20 8.91 5.82
C GLY A 236 -13.63 7.98 4.68
N ASN A 237 -13.83 6.70 5.02
CA ASN A 237 -14.33 5.66 4.10
C ASN A 237 -13.57 5.54 2.76
N GLY A 238 -12.24 5.64 2.79
CA GLY A 238 -11.41 5.54 1.57
C GLY A 238 -11.65 6.66 0.57
N ALA A 239 -12.01 7.86 1.06
CA ALA A 239 -12.25 9.05 0.26
C ALA A 239 -11.35 10.19 0.70
N TRP A 240 -10.85 10.97 -0.27
CA TRP A 240 -9.91 12.07 -0.04
C TRP A 240 -10.30 13.32 -0.82
N LYS A 241 -10.24 14.48 -0.19
CA LYS A 241 -10.43 15.79 -0.85
C LYS A 241 -9.32 16.00 -1.88
N ILE A 242 -9.70 16.49 -3.06
CA ILE A 242 -8.76 16.76 -4.17
C ILE A 242 -7.96 18.03 -3.95
N GLN A 243 -8.56 19.07 -3.33
CA GLN A 243 -7.98 20.39 -3.27
C GLN A 243 -6.58 20.42 -2.60
N PRO A 244 -6.33 19.81 -1.42
CA PRO A 244 -5.00 19.82 -0.85
C PRO A 244 -3.95 19.10 -1.71
N LEU A 245 -4.36 18.07 -2.49
CA LEU A 245 -3.46 17.39 -3.44
C LEU A 245 -3.07 18.29 -4.60
N ARG A 246 -4.00 19.10 -5.11
CA ARG A 246 -3.73 20.06 -6.19
C ARG A 246 -2.78 21.17 -5.77
N GLU A 247 -2.94 21.66 -4.54
CA GLU A 247 -2.13 22.74 -3.97
C GLU A 247 -0.73 22.26 -3.56
N ALA A 248 -0.56 20.97 -3.33
CA ALA A 248 0.72 20.40 -2.96
C ALA A 248 1.75 20.52 -4.10
N ALA A 249 2.99 20.81 -3.73
CA ALA A 249 4.12 20.79 -4.66
C ALA A 249 4.21 19.41 -5.37
N PRO A 250 4.62 19.33 -6.64
CA PRO A 250 4.62 18.08 -7.40
C PRO A 250 5.35 16.92 -6.72
N ALA A 251 6.49 17.21 -6.07
CA ALA A 251 7.26 16.21 -5.33
C ALA A 251 6.51 15.65 -4.10
N VAL A 252 5.69 16.47 -3.44
CA VAL A 252 4.85 16.07 -2.31
C VAL A 252 3.61 15.33 -2.82
N ARG A 253 2.96 15.86 -3.86
CA ARG A 253 1.75 15.31 -4.49
C ARG A 253 1.96 13.86 -4.94
N SER A 254 3.02 13.58 -5.68
CA SER A 254 3.31 12.23 -6.16
C SER A 254 3.53 11.21 -5.03
N ARG A 255 4.10 11.64 -3.90
CA ARG A 255 4.25 10.82 -2.70
C ARG A 255 2.93 10.63 -1.95
N ALA A 256 2.16 11.71 -1.81
CA ALA A 256 0.82 11.67 -1.22
C ALA A 256 -0.08 10.68 -1.98
N LEU A 257 -0.08 10.74 -3.31
CA LEU A 257 -0.84 9.80 -4.14
C LEU A 257 -0.44 8.33 -3.90
N ARG A 258 0.86 8.04 -3.73
CA ARG A 258 1.30 6.68 -3.36
C ARG A 258 0.81 6.26 -1.97
N LEU A 259 0.84 7.17 -0.99
CA LEU A 259 0.29 6.91 0.34
C LEU A 259 -1.22 6.67 0.30
N LEU A 260 -1.97 7.36 -0.57
CA LEU A 260 -3.40 7.09 -0.75
C LEU A 260 -3.66 5.68 -1.28
N LEU A 261 -2.81 5.18 -2.20
CA LEU A 261 -2.90 3.79 -2.68
C LEU A 261 -2.66 2.79 -1.54
N GLU A 262 -1.64 3.03 -0.69
CA GLU A 262 -1.37 2.21 0.50
C GLU A 262 -2.54 2.25 1.50
N ASN A 263 -3.09 3.43 1.78
CA ASN A 263 -4.23 3.62 2.69
C ASN A 263 -5.54 3.00 2.17
N ALA A 264 -5.61 2.72 0.88
CA ALA A 264 -6.71 1.98 0.26
C ALA A 264 -6.46 0.45 0.23
N ASP A 265 -5.48 -0.05 0.98
CA ASP A 265 -5.04 -1.45 1.00
C ASP A 265 -4.68 -2.01 -0.38
N MET A 266 -4.31 -1.14 -1.31
CA MET A 266 -3.91 -1.53 -2.66
C MET A 266 -2.45 -1.97 -2.66
N PRO A 267 -2.10 -3.18 -3.16
CA PRO A 267 -0.72 -3.60 -3.33
C PRO A 267 0.06 -2.65 -4.25
N LEU A 268 1.19 -2.11 -3.79
CA LEU A 268 2.02 -1.21 -4.59
C LEU A 268 2.90 -1.93 -5.61
N LYS A 269 2.97 -3.25 -5.59
CA LYS A 269 3.60 -4.04 -6.65
C LYS A 269 2.94 -3.64 -7.98
N ASP A 270 3.75 -3.40 -8.99
CA ASP A 270 3.32 -2.98 -10.33
C ASP A 270 2.81 -1.53 -10.46
N VAL A 271 2.82 -0.73 -9.39
CA VAL A 271 2.55 0.72 -9.46
C VAL A 271 3.76 1.45 -10.03
N THR A 272 3.62 1.94 -11.26
CA THR A 272 4.66 2.67 -11.98
C THR A 272 4.42 4.18 -11.97
N ALA A 273 5.38 4.95 -12.48
CA ALA A 273 5.22 6.40 -12.67
C ALA A 273 4.01 6.75 -13.54
N LYS A 274 3.69 5.92 -14.55
CA LYS A 274 2.51 6.12 -15.42
C LYS A 274 1.20 6.16 -14.64
N HIS A 275 1.05 5.31 -13.62
CA HIS A 275 -0.17 5.29 -12.78
C HIS A 275 -0.26 6.54 -11.90
N ILE A 276 0.87 7.04 -11.38
CA ILE A 276 0.88 8.30 -10.61
C ILE A 276 0.54 9.48 -11.52
N THR A 277 1.10 9.56 -12.72
CA THR A 277 0.76 10.59 -13.70
C THR A 277 -0.73 10.54 -14.09
N ALA A 278 -1.29 9.33 -14.27
CA ALA A 278 -2.71 9.18 -14.55
C ALA A 278 -3.59 9.70 -13.39
N LEU A 279 -3.18 9.46 -12.13
CA LEU A 279 -3.84 10.03 -10.96
C LEU A 279 -3.72 11.56 -10.93
N GLU A 280 -2.56 12.13 -11.24
CA GLU A 280 -2.37 13.59 -11.33
C GLU A 280 -3.29 14.20 -12.40
N HIS A 281 -3.40 13.57 -13.58
CA HIS A 281 -4.37 13.98 -14.60
C HIS A 281 -5.80 13.91 -14.11
N LEU A 282 -6.15 12.87 -13.33
CA LEU A 282 -7.49 12.74 -12.77
C LEU A 282 -7.82 13.86 -11.79
N LEU A 283 -6.84 14.37 -11.04
CA LEU A 283 -7.02 15.53 -10.18
C LEU A 283 -7.32 16.80 -10.98
N GLU A 284 -6.66 16.99 -12.12
CA GLU A 284 -6.73 18.24 -12.92
C GLU A 284 -7.88 18.27 -13.93
N THR A 285 -8.48 17.12 -14.26
CA THR A 285 -9.54 17.06 -15.27
C THR A 285 -10.71 17.98 -14.95
N ALA A 286 -11.30 18.61 -15.96
CA ALA A 286 -12.49 19.44 -15.81
C ALA A 286 -13.78 18.63 -15.56
N SER A 287 -13.76 17.32 -15.90
CA SER A 287 -14.91 16.44 -15.67
C SER A 287 -15.13 16.20 -14.18
N PRO A 288 -16.33 16.47 -13.64
CA PRO A 288 -16.62 16.23 -12.22
C PRO A 288 -16.73 14.74 -11.88
N SER A 289 -16.72 13.84 -12.89
CA SER A 289 -16.79 12.40 -12.70
C SER A 289 -15.93 11.74 -13.77
N ALA A 290 -14.73 11.36 -13.40
CA ALA A 290 -13.74 10.70 -14.25
C ALA A 290 -13.11 9.50 -13.52
N GLU A 291 -12.57 8.56 -14.28
CA GLU A 291 -11.97 7.34 -13.74
C GLU A 291 -10.66 7.05 -14.46
N THR A 292 -9.73 6.40 -13.77
CA THR A 292 -8.52 5.83 -14.35
C THR A 292 -8.25 4.46 -13.77
N ASP A 293 -7.82 3.52 -14.62
CA ASP A 293 -7.45 2.18 -14.20
C ASP A 293 -6.13 2.18 -13.42
N LEU A 294 -6.07 1.32 -12.42
CA LEU A 294 -4.90 1.04 -11.60
C LEU A 294 -4.58 -0.46 -11.67
N PRO A 295 -3.34 -0.87 -11.39
CA PRO A 295 -2.97 -2.29 -11.34
C PRO A 295 -3.72 -3.04 -10.24
N ASN A 296 -3.52 -4.37 -10.21
CA ASN A 296 -4.08 -5.26 -9.18
C ASN A 296 -5.62 -5.21 -9.07
N GLY A 297 -6.32 -4.89 -10.16
CA GLY A 297 -7.79 -4.88 -10.17
C GLY A 297 -8.42 -3.70 -9.44
N TYR A 298 -7.70 -2.59 -9.28
CA TYR A 298 -8.22 -1.34 -8.74
C TYR A 298 -8.49 -0.31 -9.84
N PHE A 299 -9.23 0.73 -9.50
CA PHE A 299 -9.33 1.95 -10.27
C PHE A 299 -9.46 3.15 -9.32
N ALA A 300 -9.03 4.32 -9.78
CA ALA A 300 -9.27 5.57 -9.10
C ALA A 300 -10.41 6.33 -9.77
N ARG A 301 -11.29 6.91 -8.96
CA ARG A 301 -12.45 7.69 -9.40
C ARG A 301 -12.45 9.05 -8.76
N ARG A 302 -12.64 10.06 -9.58
CA ARG A 302 -12.96 11.41 -9.13
C ARG A 302 -14.47 11.57 -9.03
N GLU A 303 -14.94 12.08 -7.91
CA GLU A 303 -16.33 12.38 -7.61
C GLU A 303 -16.42 13.82 -7.13
N TYR A 304 -16.61 14.76 -8.07
CA TYR A 304 -16.55 16.20 -7.82
C TYR A 304 -15.19 16.61 -7.18
N ASP A 305 -15.19 16.89 -5.88
CA ASP A 305 -14.00 17.34 -5.13
C ASP A 305 -13.35 16.22 -4.31
N VAL A 306 -13.74 14.96 -4.58
CA VAL A 306 -13.26 13.79 -3.85
C VAL A 306 -12.61 12.79 -4.81
N LEU A 307 -11.49 12.22 -4.39
CA LEU A 307 -10.83 11.07 -5.00
C LEU A 307 -11.17 9.81 -4.19
N ARG A 308 -11.49 8.71 -4.89
CA ARG A 308 -11.62 7.36 -4.29
C ARG A 308 -10.75 6.37 -5.03
N ILE A 309 -10.24 5.40 -4.29
CA ILE A 309 -9.52 4.23 -4.83
C ILE A 309 -10.34 3.00 -4.46
N ILE A 310 -10.78 2.24 -5.46
CA ILE A 310 -11.83 1.24 -5.30
C ILE A 310 -11.42 -0.05 -6.02
N PRO A 311 -11.59 -1.23 -5.39
CA PRO A 311 -11.45 -2.52 -6.07
C PRO A 311 -12.53 -2.67 -7.16
N LYS A 312 -12.17 -3.17 -8.35
CA LYS A 312 -13.14 -3.43 -9.45
C LYS A 312 -14.25 -4.42 -9.03
N ALA A 313 -13.94 -5.36 -8.17
CA ALA A 313 -14.90 -6.34 -7.66
C ALA A 313 -16.07 -5.71 -6.87
N GLU A 314 -15.88 -4.54 -6.25
CA GLU A 314 -16.94 -3.86 -5.50
C GLU A 314 -18.00 -3.18 -6.39
N THR A 315 -17.73 -3.00 -7.68
CA THR A 315 -18.64 -2.28 -8.59
C THR A 315 -19.68 -3.17 -9.27
N ALA A 316 -19.52 -4.47 -9.24
CA ALA A 316 -20.34 -5.44 -9.96
C ALA A 316 -21.52 -5.98 -9.10
N VAL A 317 -22.30 -5.11 -8.48
CA VAL A 317 -23.54 -5.56 -7.80
C VAL A 317 -24.67 -5.56 -8.81
N GLU A 318 -25.16 -6.74 -9.17
CA GLU A 318 -26.38 -6.89 -9.95
C GLU A 318 -27.57 -6.36 -9.15
N ARG A 319 -28.39 -5.51 -9.80
CA ARG A 319 -29.59 -4.92 -9.23
C ARG A 319 -30.78 -5.21 -10.15
N PRO A 320 -31.27 -6.47 -10.16
CA PRO A 320 -32.42 -6.83 -10.96
C PRO A 320 -33.67 -6.07 -10.48
N GLU A 321 -34.64 -5.96 -11.39
CA GLU A 321 -35.96 -5.49 -11.02
C GLU A 321 -36.65 -6.50 -10.09
N ILE A 322 -37.24 -5.99 -9.01
CA ILE A 322 -37.91 -6.81 -7.97
C ILE A 322 -39.37 -6.36 -7.91
N PRO A 323 -40.35 -7.22 -8.21
CA PRO A 323 -41.75 -6.95 -7.98
C PRO A 323 -42.02 -6.74 -6.48
N LEU A 324 -42.85 -5.76 -6.15
CA LEU A 324 -43.21 -5.45 -4.76
C LEU A 324 -44.60 -5.97 -4.45
N THR A 325 -44.69 -7.06 -3.72
CA THR A 325 -45.92 -7.62 -3.14
C THR A 325 -46.11 -7.04 -1.72
N LEU A 326 -47.26 -6.46 -1.46
CA LEU A 326 -47.57 -5.82 -0.20
C LEU A 326 -48.24 -6.77 0.83
N PRO A 327 -47.89 -6.67 2.13
CA PRO A 327 -46.84 -5.84 2.71
C PRO A 327 -45.44 -6.39 2.42
N PHE A 328 -44.44 -5.50 2.28
CA PHE A 328 -43.06 -5.88 2.10
C PHE A 328 -42.18 -5.24 3.19
N THR A 329 -41.29 -6.02 3.79
CA THR A 329 -40.22 -5.51 4.65
C THR A 329 -39.00 -6.43 4.51
N GLY A 330 -37.90 -5.89 4.06
CA GLY A 330 -36.69 -6.68 3.83
C GLY A 330 -35.56 -5.87 3.24
N THR A 331 -34.49 -6.56 2.93
CA THR A 331 -33.33 -6.01 2.21
C THR A 331 -33.35 -6.49 0.76
N ILE A 332 -32.91 -5.65 -0.14
CA ILE A 332 -32.82 -5.93 -1.56
C ILE A 332 -31.39 -5.69 -2.07
N TRP A 333 -31.05 -6.29 -3.21
CA TRP A 333 -29.77 -6.13 -3.90
C TRP A 333 -28.54 -6.43 -3.00
N LYS A 334 -28.50 -7.67 -2.50
CA LYS A 334 -27.40 -8.15 -1.61
C LYS A 334 -27.25 -7.24 -0.38
N ASP A 335 -28.36 -6.93 0.26
CA ASP A 335 -28.41 -6.13 1.50
C ASP A 335 -27.90 -4.69 1.37
N THR A 336 -27.91 -4.12 0.14
CA THR A 336 -27.49 -2.72 -0.06
C THR A 336 -28.59 -1.70 0.20
N VAL A 337 -29.86 -2.11 0.16
CA VAL A 337 -31.04 -1.25 0.38
C VAL A 337 -32.05 -1.96 1.27
N LYS A 338 -32.44 -1.30 2.36
CA LYS A 338 -33.56 -1.73 3.21
C LYS A 338 -34.84 -1.06 2.72
N LEU A 339 -35.86 -1.85 2.45
CA LEU A 339 -37.15 -1.37 1.94
C LEU A 339 -38.29 -1.88 2.80
N ALA A 340 -39.22 -1.01 3.14
CA ALA A 340 -40.47 -1.36 3.78
C ALA A 340 -41.63 -0.69 3.06
N ALA A 341 -42.67 -1.45 2.71
CA ALA A 341 -43.87 -0.98 2.03
C ALA A 341 -45.12 -1.56 2.69
N LYS A 342 -46.04 -0.69 3.16
CA LYS A 342 -47.29 -1.10 3.76
C LYS A 342 -48.44 -0.15 3.41
N LYS A 343 -49.66 -0.68 3.31
CA LYS A 343 -50.87 0.17 3.24
C LYS A 343 -51.17 0.67 4.67
N LEU A 344 -51.50 1.96 4.81
CA LEU A 344 -51.89 2.57 6.07
C LEU A 344 -53.40 2.55 6.25
N GLU A 345 -53.86 2.30 7.45
CA GLU A 345 -55.25 2.48 7.81
C GLU A 345 -55.58 3.98 7.96
N LYS A 346 -56.84 4.38 7.78
CA LYS A 346 -57.28 5.79 7.81
C LYS A 346 -56.96 6.57 9.09
N SER A 347 -56.61 5.88 10.18
CA SER A 347 -56.31 6.47 11.49
C SER A 347 -54.81 6.63 11.77
N GLU A 348 -53.92 6.15 10.91
CA GLU A 348 -52.45 6.23 11.15
C GLU A 348 -51.87 7.60 10.81
N VAL A 349 -51.01 8.13 11.69
CA VAL A 349 -50.35 9.44 11.53
C VAL A 349 -49.23 9.35 10.50
N PHE A 350 -49.20 10.30 9.57
CA PHE A 350 -48.16 10.39 8.52
C PHE A 350 -46.85 10.93 9.09
N TYR A 351 -45.83 10.13 9.12
CA TYR A 351 -44.48 10.62 9.33
C TYR A 351 -43.77 10.82 8.00
N LYS A 352 -43.58 12.06 7.55
CA LYS A 352 -42.78 12.42 6.39
C LYS A 352 -41.32 12.53 6.82
N THR A 353 -40.52 11.52 6.52
CA THR A 353 -39.06 11.60 6.58
C THR A 353 -38.48 11.59 5.18
N PHE A 354 -37.22 11.98 5.02
CA PHE A 354 -36.53 12.15 3.74
C PHE A 354 -36.52 10.83 3.04
N ASN A 355 -36.83 9.90 2.81
CA ASN A 355 -36.94 8.60 2.15
C ASN A 355 -38.16 7.79 2.60
N THR A 356 -39.15 8.45 3.19
CA THR A 356 -40.45 7.85 3.46
C THR A 356 -41.50 8.55 2.58
N PHE A 357 -42.07 7.82 1.66
CA PHE A 357 -43.02 8.31 0.66
C PHE A 357 -44.43 7.84 1.06
N CYS A 358 -45.36 8.78 1.15
CA CYS A 358 -46.78 8.52 1.35
C CYS A 358 -47.49 8.74 0.02
N LEU A 359 -47.99 7.67 -0.58
CA LEU A 359 -48.48 7.61 -1.96
C LEU A 359 -49.99 7.27 -1.97
N ASP A 360 -50.73 7.86 -2.91
CA ASP A 360 -52.15 7.58 -3.08
C ASP A 360 -52.34 6.24 -3.81
N CYS A 361 -52.94 5.27 -3.10
CA CYS A 361 -53.23 3.95 -3.67
C CYS A 361 -54.06 4.00 -4.96
N GLY A 362 -54.90 5.03 -5.16
CA GLY A 362 -55.71 5.19 -6.37
C GLY A 362 -54.89 5.55 -7.62
N THR A 363 -53.66 5.96 -7.46
CA THR A 363 -52.75 6.34 -8.56
C THR A 363 -51.72 5.27 -8.90
N ILE A 364 -51.68 4.15 -8.17
CA ILE A 364 -50.65 3.09 -8.26
C ILE A 364 -51.25 1.85 -8.90
N ASP A 365 -50.55 1.32 -9.89
CA ASP A 365 -50.84 0.00 -10.42
C ASP A 365 -50.04 -1.07 -9.63
N PHE A 366 -50.74 -1.76 -8.73
CA PHE A 366 -50.15 -2.75 -7.85
C PHE A 366 -49.66 -4.01 -8.55
N GLU A 367 -50.20 -4.36 -9.72
CA GLU A 367 -49.80 -5.54 -10.48
C GLU A 367 -48.41 -5.39 -11.09
N SER A 368 -48.04 -4.16 -11.42
CA SER A 368 -46.75 -3.83 -12.03
C SER A 368 -45.78 -3.07 -11.05
N LEU A 369 -46.17 -2.92 -9.79
CA LEU A 369 -45.39 -2.21 -8.80
C LEU A 369 -44.05 -2.94 -8.56
N CYS A 370 -42.95 -2.22 -8.76
CA CYS A 370 -41.61 -2.79 -8.64
C CYS A 370 -40.60 -1.79 -8.06
N VAL A 371 -39.49 -2.33 -7.58
CA VAL A 371 -38.27 -1.56 -7.33
C VAL A 371 -37.19 -1.97 -8.33
N ARG A 372 -36.58 -1.01 -8.96
CA ARG A 372 -35.55 -1.19 -10.00
C ARG A 372 -34.52 -0.08 -9.95
N THR A 373 -33.51 -0.16 -10.78
CA THR A 373 -32.61 0.97 -11.07
C THR A 373 -33.22 1.89 -12.13
N ARG A 374 -32.65 3.09 -12.27
CA ARG A 374 -33.12 4.05 -13.30
C ARG A 374 -33.00 3.49 -14.71
N ARG A 375 -33.90 3.89 -15.58
CA ARG A 375 -33.89 3.62 -17.04
C ARG A 375 -33.76 4.91 -17.85
N THR A 376 -33.30 4.78 -19.09
CA THR A 376 -33.28 5.91 -20.01
C THR A 376 -34.73 6.33 -20.29
N GLY A 377 -35.03 7.62 -20.19
CA GLY A 377 -36.37 8.15 -20.35
C GLY A 377 -37.14 8.35 -19.05
N ASP A 378 -36.66 7.82 -17.91
CA ASP A 378 -37.32 8.05 -16.62
C ASP A 378 -37.39 9.54 -16.29
N THR A 379 -38.59 9.96 -15.88
CA THR A 379 -38.91 11.34 -15.48
C THR A 379 -39.60 11.34 -14.13
N LEU A 380 -39.52 12.45 -13.39
CA LEU A 380 -40.18 12.66 -12.11
C LEU A 380 -40.65 14.11 -12.00
N ARG A 381 -41.85 14.31 -11.48
CA ARG A 381 -42.43 15.63 -11.19
C ARG A 381 -42.42 15.87 -9.68
N LEU A 382 -41.55 16.75 -9.20
CA LEU A 382 -41.38 16.95 -7.75
C LEU A 382 -42.33 18.00 -7.15
N THR A 383 -42.87 18.92 -7.96
CA THR A 383 -43.75 20.00 -7.50
C THR A 383 -44.97 20.15 -8.44
N GLU A 384 -46.12 20.55 -7.90
CA GLU A 384 -47.35 20.69 -8.66
C GLU A 384 -47.24 21.72 -9.82
N ASN A 385 -46.52 22.82 -9.55
CA ASN A 385 -46.30 23.88 -10.53
C ASN A 385 -45.05 23.66 -11.40
N GLY A 386 -44.31 22.57 -11.17
CA GLY A 386 -43.08 22.21 -11.88
C GLY A 386 -43.35 21.20 -13.00
N GLY A 387 -42.62 21.32 -14.10
CA GLY A 387 -42.66 20.32 -15.19
C GLY A 387 -41.98 19.01 -14.77
N SER A 388 -42.28 17.94 -15.50
CA SER A 388 -41.58 16.66 -15.39
C SER A 388 -40.14 16.84 -15.86
N ARG A 389 -39.18 16.34 -15.06
CA ARG A 389 -37.73 16.45 -15.30
C ARG A 389 -37.11 15.05 -15.40
N SER A 390 -36.16 14.85 -16.30
CA SER A 390 -35.48 13.57 -16.41
C SER A 390 -34.72 13.23 -15.12
N LEU A 391 -34.74 11.98 -14.66
CA LEU A 391 -34.03 11.52 -13.49
C LEU A 391 -32.54 11.80 -13.62
N LYS A 392 -31.96 11.65 -14.81
CA LYS A 392 -30.55 11.99 -15.08
C LYS A 392 -30.25 13.44 -14.68
N LYS A 393 -31.09 14.40 -15.06
CA LYS A 393 -30.90 15.82 -14.75
C LYS A 393 -31.08 16.11 -13.26
N LEU A 394 -32.10 15.52 -12.63
CA LEU A 394 -32.36 15.65 -11.20
C LEU A 394 -31.20 15.13 -10.37
N MET A 395 -30.61 13.98 -10.74
CA MET A 395 -29.46 13.41 -10.08
C MET A 395 -28.19 14.26 -10.24
N ILE A 396 -28.00 14.90 -11.41
CA ILE A 396 -26.89 15.83 -11.65
C ILE A 396 -27.04 17.08 -10.80
N ASP A 397 -28.22 17.71 -10.80
CA ASP A 397 -28.51 18.93 -10.04
C ASP A 397 -28.32 18.72 -8.53
N ARG A 398 -28.59 17.50 -8.02
CA ARG A 398 -28.34 17.11 -6.63
C ARG A 398 -26.93 16.61 -6.36
N LYS A 399 -26.01 16.73 -7.32
CA LYS A 399 -24.61 16.30 -7.22
C LYS A 399 -24.44 14.82 -6.86
N ILE A 400 -25.40 13.96 -7.22
CA ILE A 400 -25.30 12.52 -6.98
C ILE A 400 -24.21 11.95 -7.89
N PRO A 401 -23.19 11.27 -7.35
CA PRO A 401 -22.10 10.68 -8.13
C PRO A 401 -22.61 9.70 -9.20
N ARG A 402 -21.94 9.64 -10.35
CA ARG A 402 -22.38 8.84 -11.49
C ARG A 402 -22.64 7.36 -11.16
N TYR A 403 -21.76 6.76 -10.35
CA TYR A 403 -21.87 5.35 -9.97
C TYR A 403 -23.08 5.09 -9.06
N MET A 404 -23.43 6.04 -8.18
CA MET A 404 -24.59 5.93 -7.31
C MET A 404 -25.90 6.04 -8.10
N ARG A 405 -25.92 6.81 -9.21
CA ARG A 405 -27.13 7.02 -10.01
C ARG A 405 -27.70 5.71 -10.55
N ASN A 406 -26.84 4.74 -10.86
CA ASN A 406 -27.25 3.41 -11.33
C ASN A 406 -27.48 2.42 -10.17
N ALA A 407 -27.26 2.85 -8.92
CA ALA A 407 -27.38 2.06 -7.73
C ALA A 407 -28.61 2.43 -6.87
N MET A 408 -29.21 3.60 -7.14
CA MET A 408 -30.36 4.11 -6.38
C MET A 408 -31.62 3.34 -6.68
N ALA A 409 -32.42 3.15 -5.64
CA ALA A 409 -33.73 2.51 -5.78
C ALA A 409 -34.75 3.48 -6.42
N VAL A 410 -35.35 3.03 -7.51
CA VAL A 410 -36.44 3.68 -8.21
C VAL A 410 -37.68 2.80 -8.02
N ILE A 411 -38.72 3.35 -7.40
CA ILE A 411 -40.04 2.72 -7.27
C ILE A 411 -40.85 3.13 -8.49
N ALA A 412 -41.38 2.18 -9.21
CA ALA A 412 -42.10 2.41 -10.45
C ALA A 412 -43.25 1.40 -10.63
N ASP A 413 -44.18 1.77 -11.52
CA ASP A 413 -45.21 0.89 -12.07
C ASP A 413 -45.26 1.03 -13.60
N LYS A 414 -46.21 0.41 -14.29
CA LYS A 414 -46.37 0.55 -15.75
C LYS A 414 -46.61 2.00 -16.22
N ASN A 415 -47.10 2.88 -15.33
CA ASN A 415 -47.37 4.27 -15.63
C ASN A 415 -46.17 5.18 -15.42
N GLY A 416 -45.03 4.67 -14.93
CA GLY A 416 -43.77 5.38 -14.81
C GLY A 416 -43.18 5.40 -13.38
N VAL A 417 -42.27 6.34 -13.13
CA VAL A 417 -41.60 6.49 -11.85
C VAL A 417 -42.54 7.10 -10.81
N ILE A 418 -42.60 6.44 -9.65
CA ILE A 418 -43.43 6.87 -8.52
C ILE A 418 -42.59 7.63 -7.50
N ALA A 419 -41.44 7.06 -7.11
CA ALA A 419 -40.53 7.66 -6.14
C ALA A 419 -39.10 7.19 -6.38
N VAL A 420 -38.15 8.00 -5.94
CA VAL A 420 -36.71 7.72 -6.08
C VAL A 420 -36.02 8.00 -4.76
N GLN A 421 -35.22 7.04 -4.31
CA GLN A 421 -34.37 7.18 -3.14
C GLN A 421 -33.56 8.49 -3.20
N ASP A 422 -33.45 9.21 -2.08
CA ASP A 422 -32.71 10.47 -1.92
C ASP A 422 -33.12 11.62 -2.86
N ILE A 423 -34.21 11.44 -3.63
CA ILE A 423 -34.75 12.47 -4.54
C ILE A 423 -36.15 12.89 -4.13
N GLY A 424 -37.08 11.96 -3.98
CA GLY A 424 -38.46 12.27 -3.65
C GLY A 424 -39.46 11.44 -4.43
N ALA A 425 -40.74 11.74 -4.23
CA ALA A 425 -41.86 11.11 -4.93
C ALA A 425 -42.47 12.05 -5.98
N ASP A 426 -43.14 11.49 -6.99
CA ASP A 426 -43.93 12.22 -7.95
C ASP A 426 -45.10 12.90 -7.23
N CYS A 427 -45.22 14.21 -7.37
CA CYS A 427 -46.24 14.99 -6.66
C CYS A 427 -47.68 14.63 -7.07
N SER A 428 -47.90 14.12 -8.28
CA SER A 428 -49.21 13.67 -8.74
C SER A 428 -49.69 12.37 -8.12
N ARG A 429 -48.71 11.63 -7.50
CA ARG A 429 -48.98 10.33 -6.88
C ARG A 429 -48.86 10.36 -5.34
N THR A 430 -48.57 11.52 -4.74
CA THR A 430 -48.52 11.68 -3.28
C THR A 430 -49.93 11.72 -2.68
N ALA A 431 -50.09 11.04 -1.54
CA ALA A 431 -51.36 11.02 -0.82
C ALA A 431 -51.72 12.42 -0.31
N LYS A 432 -52.97 12.87 -0.61
CA LYS A 432 -53.61 14.02 0.01
C LYS A 432 -54.48 13.54 1.20
N ASN A 433 -54.78 14.42 2.16
CA ASN A 433 -55.55 14.09 3.36
C ASN A 433 -56.75 13.23 3.06
N ASN A 434 -56.91 12.11 3.78
CA ASN A 434 -58.00 11.10 3.67
C ASN A 434 -57.93 10.09 2.51
N ALA A 435 -56.82 9.99 1.76
CA ALA A 435 -56.69 8.94 0.74
C ALA A 435 -56.20 7.60 1.38
N ASN A 436 -56.57 6.47 0.73
CA ASN A 436 -55.94 5.19 1.01
C ASN A 436 -54.45 5.33 0.68
N THR A 437 -53.60 5.19 1.68
CA THR A 437 -52.15 5.54 1.56
C THR A 437 -51.26 4.31 1.55
N LEU A 438 -50.39 4.24 0.56
CA LEU A 438 -49.24 3.33 0.59
C LEU A 438 -48.02 4.08 1.14
N GLN A 439 -47.47 3.60 2.25
CA GLN A 439 -46.24 4.10 2.78
C GLN A 439 -45.05 3.25 2.31
N ILE A 440 -44.07 3.86 1.69
CA ILE A 440 -42.82 3.19 1.27
C ILE A 440 -41.65 3.92 1.92
N THR A 441 -40.84 3.19 2.68
CA THR A 441 -39.58 3.69 3.25
C THR A 441 -38.40 2.99 2.59
N VAL A 442 -37.45 3.77 2.09
CA VAL A 442 -36.22 3.28 1.44
C VAL A 442 -35.03 3.81 2.22
N LYS A 443 -34.20 2.91 2.74
CA LYS A 443 -32.94 3.28 3.41
C LYS A 443 -31.80 2.56 2.73
N GLY A 444 -30.81 3.30 2.23
CA GLY A 444 -29.53 2.72 1.85
C GLY A 444 -28.87 2.15 3.11
N LEU A 445 -28.46 0.90 3.07
CA LEU A 445 -27.55 0.35 4.07
C LEU A 445 -26.16 0.86 3.69
N SER A 446 -25.71 1.98 4.27
CA SER A 446 -24.31 2.32 4.23
C SER A 446 -23.51 1.19 4.89
N LYS A 447 -22.63 0.55 4.17
CA LYS A 447 -21.51 -0.16 4.81
C LYS A 447 -20.73 0.90 5.57
N ASN A 448 -20.92 0.95 6.89
CA ASN A 448 -20.35 1.87 7.89
C ASN A 448 -20.87 3.31 7.83
N GLY A 449 -21.40 3.72 8.96
CA GLY A 449 -22.00 5.03 9.16
C GLY A 449 -21.10 6.19 8.73
N LEU A 450 -21.77 7.23 8.28
CA LEU A 450 -21.21 8.57 8.15
C LEU A 450 -20.44 8.98 9.39
#